data_49deee63b5a287d58b1181bdd51b9bc7
#
_entry.id   49deee63b5a287d58b1181bdd51b9bc7
#
_cell.length_a   1.000
_cell.length_b   1.000
_cell.length_c   1.000
_cell.angle_alpha   90.00
_cell.angle_beta   90.00
_cell.angle_gamma   90.00
#
_symmetry.space_group_name_H-M   'P 1'
#
loop_
_entity.id
_entity.type
_entity.pdbx_description
1 polymer ?
#
loop_
_entity_poly.entity_id
_entity_poly.type
_entity_poly.pdbx_seq_one_letter_code
_entity_poly.pdbx_strand_id
1 'polypeptide(L)'
;MQKNFKLVILTLLKGDIFMELKGSNTEKNLMEAFAGESQARNKYTYYASKAKKDGYEEIAAIFEETANNEKEHAKMWFKYLQGGAIKDTYSNLLDAAAGEHGEWTEMYERIAKEAEREGFTKLAAQFKGVAQIEKVHEERYLELAKQLKDNTIFKKTDTVIWRCRNCGHIHVGSEAPKVCPVCEHPQAYFEVVKK
;
A
#
# COMPACT_ATOMS: atom_id res chain seq x y z
N MET A 1 45.23 -13.99 -9.40
CA MET A 1 43.84 -14.38 -9.06
C MET A 1 43.67 -14.26 -7.54
N GLN A 2 43.20 -13.10 -7.06
CA GLN A 2 42.93 -12.86 -5.64
C GLN A 2 41.43 -13.16 -5.38
N LYS A 3 41.17 -14.18 -4.58
CA LYS A 3 39.83 -14.50 -4.07
C LYS A 3 39.52 -13.57 -2.90
N ASN A 4 38.61 -12.63 -3.09
CA ASN A 4 38.08 -11.83 -2.01
C ASN A 4 37.15 -12.68 -1.13
N PHE A 5 37.66 -13.12 0.01
CA PHE A 5 36.87 -13.64 1.12
C PHE A 5 36.23 -12.45 1.84
N LYS A 6 34.91 -12.23 1.64
CA LYS A 6 34.17 -11.37 2.52
C LYS A 6 34.09 -12.03 3.89
N LEU A 7 34.74 -11.42 4.87
CA LEU A 7 34.70 -11.80 6.26
C LEU A 7 33.28 -11.56 6.80
N VAL A 8 32.56 -12.63 7.06
CA VAL A 8 31.28 -12.60 7.79
C VAL A 8 31.64 -12.44 9.27
N ILE A 9 31.38 -11.27 9.84
CA ILE A 9 31.53 -11.03 11.28
C ILE A 9 30.36 -11.75 11.99
N LEU A 10 30.64 -12.91 12.54
CA LEU A 10 29.72 -13.65 13.42
C LEU A 10 29.76 -13.00 14.80
N THR A 11 28.73 -12.26 15.17
CA THR A 11 28.54 -11.79 16.54
C THR A 11 27.77 -12.86 17.31
N LEU A 12 28.49 -13.68 18.05
CA LEU A 12 27.92 -14.67 18.97
C LEU A 12 27.43 -13.98 20.24
N LEU A 13 26.12 -13.81 20.39
CA LEU A 13 25.47 -13.56 21.67
C LEU A 13 24.36 -14.62 21.89
N LYS A 14 24.64 -15.55 22.82
CA LYS A 14 23.70 -16.55 23.36
C LYS A 14 23.04 -17.48 22.31
N GLY A 15 23.79 -18.36 21.70
CA GLY A 15 23.27 -19.63 21.15
C GLY A 15 22.40 -19.58 19.90
N ASP A 16 21.93 -18.43 19.46
CA ASP A 16 21.13 -18.30 18.24
C ASP A 16 22.03 -17.84 17.10
N ILE A 17 22.19 -18.70 16.10
CA ILE A 17 22.78 -18.29 14.82
C ILE A 17 21.74 -17.41 14.13
N PHE A 18 21.92 -16.08 14.19
CA PHE A 18 21.10 -15.16 13.39
C PHE A 18 21.40 -15.39 11.91
N MET A 19 20.54 -16.17 11.26
CA MET A 19 20.60 -16.33 9.80
C MET A 19 20.02 -15.06 9.16
N GLU A 20 20.78 -14.47 8.22
CA GLU A 20 20.28 -13.35 7.45
C GLU A 20 19.14 -13.83 6.54
N LEU A 21 17.96 -13.22 6.66
CA LEU A 21 16.80 -13.57 5.87
C LEU A 21 16.99 -13.20 4.39
N LYS A 22 17.64 -12.08 4.13
CA LYS A 22 17.83 -11.53 2.79
C LYS A 22 18.64 -12.48 1.89
N GLY A 23 18.11 -12.79 0.71
CA GLY A 23 18.69 -13.71 -0.26
C GLY A 23 18.48 -15.19 0.04
N SER A 24 17.80 -15.53 1.15
CA SER A 24 17.52 -16.92 1.54
C SER A 24 16.31 -17.51 0.77
N ASN A 25 16.17 -18.83 0.79
CA ASN A 25 14.93 -19.48 0.32
C ASN A 25 13.75 -19.15 1.20
N THR A 26 13.96 -18.88 2.49
CA THR A 26 12.90 -18.45 3.41
C THR A 26 12.33 -17.08 3.02
N GLU A 27 13.16 -16.14 2.57
CA GLU A 27 12.68 -14.87 2.02
C GLU A 27 11.74 -15.09 0.81
N LYS A 28 12.14 -15.96 -0.13
CA LYS A 28 11.29 -16.30 -1.29
C LYS A 28 9.98 -16.95 -0.87
N ASN A 29 10.02 -17.86 0.11
CA ASN A 29 8.81 -18.49 0.66
C ASN A 29 7.89 -17.48 1.35
N LEU A 30 8.45 -16.48 2.05
CA LEU A 30 7.67 -15.37 2.63
C LEU A 30 7.02 -14.50 1.56
N MET A 31 7.71 -14.22 0.46
CA MET A 31 7.13 -13.49 -0.68
C MET A 31 5.98 -14.28 -1.32
N GLU A 32 6.14 -15.58 -1.51
CA GLU A 32 5.10 -16.47 -2.04
C GLU A 32 3.90 -16.54 -1.09
N ALA A 33 4.12 -16.71 0.21
CA ALA A 33 3.07 -16.74 1.21
C ALA A 33 2.33 -15.38 1.25
N PHE A 34 3.03 -14.26 1.30
CA PHE A 34 2.42 -12.93 1.25
C PHE A 34 1.55 -12.72 0.00
N ALA A 35 2.04 -13.14 -1.17
CA ALA A 35 1.28 -13.06 -2.41
C ALA A 35 0.03 -13.95 -2.39
N GLY A 36 0.14 -15.19 -1.89
CA GLY A 36 -0.95 -16.14 -1.77
C GLY A 36 -2.08 -15.63 -0.88
N GLU A 37 -1.74 -15.16 0.33
CA GLU A 37 -2.71 -14.60 1.29
C GLU A 37 -3.37 -13.33 0.77
N SER A 38 -2.60 -12.45 0.10
CA SER A 38 -3.12 -11.22 -0.50
C SER A 38 -4.14 -11.53 -1.60
N GLN A 39 -3.89 -12.55 -2.43
CA GLN A 39 -4.83 -13.01 -3.45
C GLN A 39 -6.07 -13.67 -2.82
N ALA A 40 -5.91 -14.52 -1.80
CA ALA A 40 -6.99 -15.17 -1.09
C ALA A 40 -7.93 -14.13 -0.47
N ARG A 41 -7.38 -13.14 0.24
CA ARG A 41 -8.14 -12.02 0.79
C ARG A 41 -9.03 -11.34 -0.24
N ASN A 42 -8.46 -10.97 -1.40
CA ASN A 42 -9.23 -10.30 -2.45
C ASN A 42 -10.31 -11.21 -3.04
N LYS A 43 -9.99 -12.45 -3.35
CA LYS A 43 -10.97 -13.44 -3.87
C LYS A 43 -12.14 -13.64 -2.92
N TYR A 44 -11.88 -13.81 -1.61
CA TYR A 44 -12.94 -14.04 -0.63
C TYR A 44 -13.84 -12.81 -0.45
N THR A 45 -13.30 -11.59 -0.55
CA THR A 45 -14.11 -10.36 -0.59
C THR A 45 -15.06 -10.36 -1.80
N TYR A 46 -14.61 -10.82 -2.98
CA TYR A 46 -15.46 -10.92 -4.16
C TYR A 46 -16.52 -12.04 -4.01
N TYR A 47 -16.14 -13.16 -3.39
CA TYR A 47 -17.08 -14.26 -3.12
C TYR A 47 -18.15 -13.85 -2.10
N ALA A 48 -17.79 -13.12 -1.05
CA ALA A 48 -18.74 -12.56 -0.10
C ALA A 48 -19.77 -11.64 -0.79
N SER A 49 -19.29 -10.74 -1.66
CA SER A 49 -20.18 -9.88 -2.46
C SER A 49 -21.14 -10.67 -3.34
N LYS A 50 -20.67 -11.78 -3.93
CA LYS A 50 -21.54 -12.65 -4.76
C LYS A 50 -22.55 -13.40 -3.90
N ALA A 51 -22.13 -13.95 -2.76
CA ALA A 51 -23.00 -14.68 -1.84
C ALA A 51 -24.17 -13.79 -1.33
N LYS A 52 -23.89 -12.52 -0.99
CA LYS A 52 -24.92 -11.54 -0.63
C LYS A 52 -25.95 -11.33 -1.75
N LYS A 53 -25.48 -11.17 -2.98
CA LYS A 53 -26.37 -11.01 -4.15
C LYS A 53 -27.22 -12.23 -4.42
N ASP A 54 -26.74 -13.42 -4.05
CA ASP A 54 -27.46 -14.70 -4.19
C ASP A 54 -28.40 -14.98 -2.99
N GLY A 55 -28.40 -14.13 -1.94
CA GLY A 55 -29.25 -14.25 -0.77
C GLY A 55 -28.68 -15.14 0.34
N TYR A 56 -27.36 -15.42 0.34
CA TYR A 56 -26.69 -16.30 1.31
C TYR A 56 -25.85 -15.49 2.30
N GLU A 57 -26.48 -14.76 3.23
CA GLU A 57 -25.83 -13.87 4.18
C GLU A 57 -24.84 -14.60 5.11
N GLU A 58 -25.17 -15.81 5.59
CA GLU A 58 -24.26 -16.62 6.42
C GLU A 58 -22.97 -16.96 5.68
N ILE A 59 -23.10 -17.42 4.41
CA ILE A 59 -21.93 -17.76 3.57
C ILE A 59 -21.09 -16.50 3.30
N ALA A 60 -21.75 -15.36 3.04
CA ALA A 60 -21.06 -14.10 2.84
C ALA A 60 -20.27 -13.68 4.09
N ALA A 61 -20.85 -13.81 5.29
CA ALA A 61 -20.17 -13.49 6.54
C ALA A 61 -18.94 -14.39 6.78
N ILE A 62 -19.03 -15.69 6.47
CA ILE A 62 -17.88 -16.61 6.56
C ILE A 62 -16.76 -16.19 5.61
N PHE A 63 -17.08 -15.81 4.35
CA PHE A 63 -16.07 -15.30 3.42
C PHE A 63 -15.44 -13.99 3.90
N GLU A 64 -16.21 -13.05 4.47
CA GLU A 64 -15.68 -11.80 5.02
C GLU A 64 -14.77 -12.05 6.21
N GLU A 65 -15.15 -12.94 7.13
CA GLU A 65 -14.32 -13.34 8.27
C GLU A 65 -13.00 -13.93 7.79
N THR A 66 -13.05 -14.91 6.88
CA THR A 66 -11.86 -15.55 6.32
C THR A 66 -10.99 -14.54 5.59
N ALA A 67 -11.55 -13.63 4.77
CA ALA A 67 -10.80 -12.57 4.12
C ALA A 67 -10.05 -11.67 5.11
N ASN A 68 -10.63 -11.40 6.28
CA ASN A 68 -9.97 -10.64 7.35
C ASN A 68 -8.84 -11.44 8.01
N ASN A 69 -8.98 -12.77 8.16
CA ASN A 69 -7.91 -13.63 8.65
C ASN A 69 -6.73 -13.65 7.67
N GLU A 70 -6.97 -13.81 6.37
CA GLU A 70 -5.90 -13.81 5.35
C GLU A 70 -5.17 -12.46 5.27
N LYS A 71 -5.87 -11.36 5.51
CA LYS A 71 -5.24 -10.03 5.64
C LYS A 71 -4.24 -10.00 6.80
N GLU A 72 -4.54 -10.60 7.96
CA GLU A 72 -3.61 -10.62 9.10
C GLU A 72 -2.46 -11.61 8.85
N HIS A 73 -2.68 -12.73 8.17
CA HIS A 73 -1.61 -13.63 7.73
C HIS A 73 -0.66 -12.91 6.77
N ALA A 74 -1.16 -12.28 5.72
CA ALA A 74 -0.36 -11.48 4.79
C ALA A 74 0.46 -10.40 5.51
N LYS A 75 -0.13 -9.70 6.50
CA LYS A 75 0.54 -8.68 7.30
C LYS A 75 1.67 -9.24 8.16
N MET A 76 1.55 -10.48 8.68
CA MET A 76 2.64 -11.14 9.41
C MET A 76 3.84 -11.36 8.47
N TRP A 77 3.62 -11.93 7.30
CA TRP A 77 4.68 -12.18 6.31
C TRP A 77 5.31 -10.89 5.79
N PHE A 78 4.48 -9.89 5.51
CA PHE A 78 4.95 -8.56 5.11
C PHE A 78 5.88 -7.91 6.14
N LYS A 79 5.57 -8.01 7.44
CA LYS A 79 6.46 -7.48 8.49
C LYS A 79 7.85 -8.13 8.46
N TYR A 80 7.94 -9.43 8.28
CA TYR A 80 9.25 -10.11 8.13
C TYR A 80 10.03 -9.60 6.91
N LEU A 81 9.36 -9.43 5.77
CA LEU A 81 9.94 -8.86 4.56
C LEU A 81 10.41 -7.41 4.74
N GLN A 82 9.77 -6.66 5.66
CA GLN A 82 10.11 -5.28 5.99
C GLN A 82 11.11 -5.16 7.18
N GLY A 83 11.74 -6.25 7.60
CA GLY A 83 12.69 -6.24 8.71
C GLY A 83 12.05 -6.25 10.11
N GLY A 84 10.82 -6.74 10.25
CA GLY A 84 10.13 -6.99 11.52
C GLY A 84 8.95 -6.05 11.83
N ALA A 85 8.83 -4.92 11.15
CA ALA A 85 7.73 -3.97 11.35
C ALA A 85 7.34 -3.25 10.06
N ILE A 86 6.10 -2.76 10.00
CA ILE A 86 5.69 -1.78 8.98
C ILE A 86 6.41 -0.48 9.29
N LYS A 87 7.04 0.12 8.28
CA LYS A 87 7.84 1.34 8.42
C LYS A 87 6.97 2.56 8.78
N ASP A 88 7.62 3.70 8.99
CA ASP A 88 6.92 4.97 9.18
C ASP A 88 6.18 5.43 7.93
N THR A 89 5.26 6.39 8.11
CA THR A 89 4.38 6.87 7.01
C THR A 89 5.16 7.42 5.82
N TYR A 90 6.28 8.13 6.05
CA TYR A 90 7.08 8.68 4.96
C TYR A 90 7.72 7.58 4.13
N SER A 91 8.35 6.62 4.78
CA SER A 91 8.94 5.44 4.13
C SER A 91 7.90 4.63 3.36
N ASN A 92 6.71 4.43 3.93
CA ASN A 92 5.63 3.71 3.27
C ASN A 92 5.08 4.46 2.03
N LEU A 93 5.03 5.79 2.06
CA LEU A 93 4.64 6.59 0.88
C LEU A 93 5.64 6.45 -0.26
N LEU A 94 6.94 6.42 0.05
CA LEU A 94 7.98 6.22 -0.96
C LEU A 94 7.98 4.78 -1.52
N ASP A 95 7.76 3.79 -0.67
CA ASP A 95 7.66 2.38 -1.07
C ASP A 95 6.45 2.17 -2.00
N ALA A 96 5.29 2.74 -1.63
CA ALA A 96 4.09 2.70 -2.46
C ALA A 96 4.34 3.39 -3.82
N ALA A 97 4.91 4.59 -3.83
CA ALA A 97 5.23 5.29 -5.07
C ALA A 97 6.17 4.48 -5.98
N ALA A 98 7.18 3.81 -5.41
CA ALA A 98 8.08 2.95 -6.16
C ALA A 98 7.38 1.72 -6.74
N GLY A 99 6.43 1.14 -6.02
CA GLY A 99 5.57 0.05 -6.52
C GLY A 99 4.76 0.49 -7.73
N GLU A 100 3.97 1.57 -7.59
CA GLU A 100 3.17 2.13 -8.68
C GLU A 100 4.03 2.49 -9.90
N HIS A 101 5.24 3.07 -9.67
CA HIS A 101 6.18 3.37 -10.73
C HIS A 101 6.55 2.14 -11.56
N GLY A 102 6.92 1.02 -10.91
CA GLY A 102 7.24 -0.23 -11.60
C GLY A 102 6.03 -0.82 -12.34
N GLU A 103 4.83 -0.64 -11.78
CA GLU A 103 3.60 -1.11 -12.43
C GLU A 103 3.33 -0.40 -13.74
N TRP A 104 3.32 0.94 -13.77
CA TRP A 104 2.96 1.65 -14.98
C TRP A 104 4.08 1.78 -16.02
N THR A 105 5.38 1.77 -15.59
CA THR A 105 6.51 1.89 -16.51
C THR A 105 6.95 0.56 -17.13
N GLU A 106 6.79 -0.55 -16.39
CA GLU A 106 7.33 -1.84 -16.79
C GLU A 106 6.24 -2.92 -16.94
N MET A 107 5.49 -3.18 -15.88
CA MET A 107 4.58 -4.31 -15.84
C MET A 107 3.42 -4.15 -16.82
N TYR A 108 2.62 -3.09 -16.69
CA TYR A 108 1.44 -2.87 -17.55
C TYR A 108 1.81 -2.59 -18.98
N GLU A 109 2.95 -1.93 -19.25
CA GLU A 109 3.44 -1.74 -20.61
C GLU A 109 3.73 -3.08 -21.30
N ARG A 110 4.42 -3.98 -20.60
CA ARG A 110 4.76 -5.31 -21.11
C ARG A 110 3.52 -6.16 -21.34
N ILE A 111 2.64 -6.31 -20.33
CA ILE A 111 1.46 -7.18 -20.45
C ILE A 111 0.43 -6.64 -21.47
N ALA A 112 0.33 -5.31 -21.65
CA ALA A 112 -0.51 -4.72 -22.69
C ALA A 112 -0.01 -5.08 -24.10
N LYS A 113 1.31 -5.00 -24.34
CA LYS A 113 1.92 -5.41 -25.63
C LYS A 113 1.75 -6.92 -25.88
N GLU A 114 1.84 -7.74 -24.85
CA GLU A 114 1.61 -9.19 -24.94
C GLU A 114 0.16 -9.48 -25.32
N ALA A 115 -0.80 -8.85 -24.65
CA ALA A 115 -2.22 -9.01 -24.93
C ALA A 115 -2.58 -8.56 -26.36
N GLU A 116 -1.97 -7.47 -26.86
CA GLU A 116 -2.15 -7.03 -28.27
C GLU A 116 -1.66 -8.08 -29.26
N ARG A 117 -0.46 -8.64 -29.04
CA ARG A 117 0.12 -9.68 -29.91
C ARG A 117 -0.71 -10.96 -29.95
N GLU A 118 -1.37 -11.30 -28.81
CA GLU A 118 -2.25 -12.46 -28.69
C GLU A 118 -3.69 -12.20 -29.18
N GLY A 119 -4.03 -10.95 -29.58
CA GLY A 119 -5.35 -10.58 -30.08
C GLY A 119 -6.35 -10.18 -29.01
N PHE A 120 -5.96 -10.07 -27.74
CA PHE A 120 -6.82 -9.62 -26.62
C PHE A 120 -6.90 -8.10 -26.56
N THR A 121 -7.36 -7.44 -27.62
CA THR A 121 -7.35 -5.99 -27.79
C THR A 121 -8.07 -5.23 -26.68
N LYS A 122 -9.20 -5.77 -26.17
CA LYS A 122 -9.94 -5.18 -25.05
C LYS A 122 -9.13 -5.22 -23.76
N LEU A 123 -8.47 -6.33 -23.45
CA LEU A 123 -7.61 -6.44 -22.26
C LEU A 123 -6.39 -5.53 -22.39
N ALA A 124 -5.78 -5.45 -23.55
CA ALA A 124 -4.67 -4.55 -23.80
C ALA A 124 -5.05 -3.08 -23.53
N ALA A 125 -6.24 -2.65 -24.00
CA ALA A 125 -6.75 -1.32 -23.72
C ALA A 125 -7.00 -1.09 -22.23
N GLN A 126 -7.53 -2.09 -21.51
CA GLN A 126 -7.75 -2.02 -20.07
C GLN A 126 -6.41 -1.94 -19.30
N PHE A 127 -5.41 -2.74 -19.65
CA PHE A 127 -4.07 -2.65 -19.05
C PHE A 127 -3.44 -1.26 -19.23
N LYS A 128 -3.54 -0.68 -20.44
CA LYS A 128 -3.08 0.70 -20.67
C LYS A 128 -3.86 1.73 -19.85
N GLY A 129 -5.16 1.53 -19.68
CA GLY A 129 -6.00 2.39 -18.84
C GLY A 129 -5.59 2.33 -17.37
N VAL A 130 -5.34 1.12 -16.83
CA VAL A 130 -4.86 0.95 -15.46
C VAL A 130 -3.48 1.58 -15.28
N ALA A 131 -2.55 1.40 -16.23
CA ALA A 131 -1.23 2.05 -16.18
C ALA A 131 -1.32 3.58 -15.98
N GLN A 132 -2.29 4.25 -16.59
CA GLN A 132 -2.49 5.69 -16.38
C GLN A 132 -3.01 6.01 -14.96
N ILE A 133 -3.78 5.11 -14.36
CA ILE A 133 -4.26 5.25 -12.97
C ILE A 133 -3.10 5.08 -12.00
N GLU A 134 -2.23 4.08 -12.20
CA GLU A 134 -1.08 3.83 -11.32
C GLU A 134 -0.06 4.99 -11.38
N LYS A 135 0.09 5.63 -12.54
CA LYS A 135 0.85 6.88 -12.63
C LYS A 135 0.28 8.00 -11.74
N VAL A 136 -1.03 8.15 -11.70
CA VAL A 136 -1.70 9.13 -10.83
C VAL A 136 -1.55 8.76 -9.35
N HIS A 137 -1.54 7.45 -9.02
CA HIS A 137 -1.26 6.98 -7.66
C HIS A 137 0.17 7.33 -7.25
N GLU A 138 1.17 7.06 -8.09
CA GLU A 138 2.57 7.46 -7.84
C GLU A 138 2.69 8.95 -7.55
N GLU A 139 2.17 9.80 -8.46
CA GLU A 139 2.21 11.26 -8.32
C GLU A 139 1.59 11.71 -6.99
N ARG A 140 0.48 11.09 -6.59
CA ARG A 140 -0.20 11.38 -5.32
C ARG A 140 0.65 10.99 -4.11
N TYR A 141 1.27 9.81 -4.12
CA TYR A 141 2.13 9.37 -3.01
C TYR A 141 3.38 10.23 -2.89
N LEU A 142 4.01 10.59 -3.99
CA LEU A 142 5.18 11.49 -4.00
C LEU A 142 4.83 12.88 -3.48
N GLU A 143 3.68 13.44 -3.87
CA GLU A 143 3.21 14.72 -3.36
C GLU A 143 2.93 14.68 -1.86
N LEU A 144 2.31 13.61 -1.35
CA LEU A 144 2.08 13.43 0.08
C LEU A 144 3.38 13.24 0.85
N ALA A 145 4.34 12.49 0.32
CA ALA A 145 5.65 12.33 0.91
C ALA A 145 6.39 13.67 1.00
N LYS A 146 6.33 14.47 -0.06
CA LYS A 146 6.89 15.83 -0.07
C LYS A 146 6.23 16.71 0.99
N GLN A 147 4.89 16.74 1.05
CA GLN A 147 4.17 17.54 2.05
C GLN A 147 4.51 17.12 3.48
N LEU A 148 4.67 15.82 3.73
CA LEU A 148 5.05 15.30 5.05
C LEU A 148 6.46 15.74 5.42
N LYS A 149 7.42 15.61 4.50
CA LYS A 149 8.81 16.05 4.69
C LYS A 149 8.91 17.55 4.95
N ASP A 150 8.13 18.34 4.23
CA ASP A 150 8.14 19.82 4.30
C ASP A 150 7.24 20.36 5.44
N ASN A 151 6.59 19.46 6.22
CA ASN A 151 5.62 19.84 7.27
C ASN A 151 4.45 20.68 6.75
N THR A 152 3.99 20.41 5.54
CA THR A 152 2.91 21.17 4.87
C THR A 152 1.59 20.41 4.78
N ILE A 153 1.46 19.24 5.43
CA ILE A 153 0.20 18.45 5.46
C ILE A 153 -0.95 19.31 5.99
N PHE A 154 -0.74 19.98 7.14
CA PHE A 154 -1.77 20.78 7.81
C PHE A 154 -1.54 22.29 7.69
N LYS A 155 -0.55 22.70 6.91
CA LYS A 155 -0.21 24.10 6.67
C LYS A 155 0.13 24.32 5.21
N LYS A 156 -0.40 25.38 4.61
CA LYS A 156 -0.17 25.77 3.21
C LYS A 156 0.40 27.20 3.16
N THR A 157 1.02 27.54 2.05
CA THR A 157 1.45 28.93 1.78
C THR A 157 0.26 29.87 1.59
N ASP A 158 -0.77 29.38 0.93
CA ASP A 158 -1.97 30.12 0.59
C ASP A 158 -3.14 29.75 1.51
N THR A 159 -4.15 30.61 1.53
CA THR A 159 -5.44 30.33 2.15
C THR A 159 -6.16 29.25 1.34
N VAL A 160 -6.51 28.15 1.99
CA VAL A 160 -7.24 27.02 1.41
C VAL A 160 -8.48 26.68 2.22
N ILE A 161 -9.32 25.81 1.67
CA ILE A 161 -10.49 25.29 2.34
C ILE A 161 -10.14 23.96 2.99
N TRP A 162 -10.25 23.87 4.30
CA TRP A 162 -10.08 22.66 5.10
C TRP A 162 -11.44 22.07 5.44
N ARG A 163 -11.58 20.75 5.38
CA ARG A 163 -12.75 20.01 5.81
C ARG A 163 -12.38 19.02 6.91
N CYS A 164 -13.11 19.04 8.01
CA CYS A 164 -13.03 17.99 9.02
C CYS A 164 -13.69 16.71 8.51
N ARG A 165 -12.96 15.64 8.37
CA ARG A 165 -13.44 14.33 7.86
C ARG A 165 -14.43 13.64 8.79
N ASN A 166 -14.48 14.04 10.08
CA ASN A 166 -15.43 13.47 11.02
C ASN A 166 -16.83 14.12 10.91
N CYS A 167 -16.91 15.45 10.98
CA CYS A 167 -18.21 16.15 11.07
C CYS A 167 -18.54 17.03 9.86
N GLY A 168 -17.63 17.17 8.89
CA GLY A 168 -17.86 18.01 7.72
C GLY A 168 -17.61 19.51 7.95
N HIS A 169 -17.20 19.96 9.15
CA HIS A 169 -16.92 21.38 9.41
C HIS A 169 -15.88 21.93 8.41
N ILE A 170 -16.17 23.11 7.88
CA ILE A 170 -15.32 23.84 6.94
C ILE A 170 -14.57 24.96 7.66
N HIS A 171 -13.28 25.04 7.44
CA HIS A 171 -12.40 26.12 7.89
C HIS A 171 -11.65 26.72 6.70
N VAL A 172 -11.55 28.03 6.63
CA VAL A 172 -10.80 28.76 5.59
C VAL A 172 -9.58 29.41 6.23
N GLY A 173 -8.39 29.06 5.76
CA GLY A 173 -7.15 29.58 6.31
C GLY A 173 -5.92 28.87 5.72
N SER A 174 -4.74 29.36 6.04
CA SER A 174 -3.48 28.73 5.61
C SER A 174 -3.08 27.52 6.47
N GLU A 175 -3.69 27.32 7.64
CA GLU A 175 -3.41 26.21 8.53
C GLU A 175 -4.73 25.56 9.03
N ALA A 176 -4.75 24.25 9.07
CA ALA A 176 -5.87 23.50 9.66
C ALA A 176 -5.95 23.74 11.18
N PRO A 177 -7.16 23.89 11.77
CA PRO A 177 -7.31 24.03 13.21
C PRO A 177 -6.66 22.88 13.97
N LYS A 178 -6.02 23.16 15.11
CA LYS A 178 -5.44 22.12 15.99
C LYS A 178 -6.49 21.16 16.54
N VAL A 179 -7.70 21.71 16.77
CA VAL A 179 -8.89 20.97 17.23
C VAL A 179 -10.07 21.49 16.45
N CYS A 180 -10.93 20.60 15.97
CA CYS A 180 -12.15 20.99 15.30
C CYS A 180 -13.11 21.70 16.28
N PRO A 181 -13.56 22.94 16.00
CA PRO A 181 -14.40 23.70 16.93
C PRO A 181 -15.83 23.14 17.07
N VAL A 182 -16.22 22.17 16.21
CA VAL A 182 -17.57 21.61 16.21
C VAL A 182 -17.62 20.24 16.90
N CYS A 183 -16.64 19.37 16.62
CA CYS A 183 -16.68 17.97 17.10
C CYS A 183 -15.44 17.55 17.90
N GLU A 184 -14.56 18.51 18.23
CA GLU A 184 -13.38 18.34 19.09
C GLU A 184 -12.35 17.31 18.59
N HIS A 185 -12.47 16.82 17.36
CA HIS A 185 -11.47 15.93 16.77
C HIS A 185 -10.17 16.70 16.48
N PRO A 186 -9.00 16.04 16.63
CA PRO A 186 -7.71 16.68 16.44
C PRO A 186 -7.46 17.08 14.98
N GLN A 187 -6.45 17.93 14.74
CA GLN A 187 -6.00 18.42 13.43
C GLN A 187 -5.82 17.31 12.40
N ALA A 188 -5.47 16.10 12.82
CA ALA A 188 -5.32 14.93 11.97
C ALA A 188 -6.57 14.56 11.15
N TYR A 189 -7.74 15.05 11.54
CA TYR A 189 -9.00 14.84 10.81
C TYR A 189 -9.25 15.87 9.72
N PHE A 190 -8.42 16.89 9.57
CA PHE A 190 -8.59 17.88 8.51
C PHE A 190 -7.90 17.47 7.21
N GLU A 191 -8.54 17.76 6.12
CA GLU A 191 -8.02 17.63 4.76
C GLU A 191 -8.30 18.89 3.94
N VAL A 192 -7.47 19.18 2.93
CA VAL A 192 -7.76 20.24 1.96
C VAL A 192 -8.84 19.76 0.99
N VAL A 193 -9.87 20.56 0.80
CA VAL A 193 -10.89 20.32 -0.22
C VAL A 193 -10.28 20.56 -1.58
N LYS A 194 -10.13 19.50 -2.37
CA LYS A 194 -9.72 19.62 -3.78
C LYS A 194 -10.93 20.06 -4.61
N LYS A 195 -10.72 21.05 -5.46
CA LYS A 195 -11.72 21.47 -6.46
C LYS A 195 -11.85 20.42 -7.55
#